data_b4d441f8981454baea4ba189e3f61765
#
_entry.id   b4d441f8981454baea4ba189e3f61765
#
_cell.length_a   1.000
_cell.length_b   1.000
_cell.length_c   1.000
_cell.angle_alpha   90.00
_cell.angle_beta   90.00
_cell.angle_gamma   90.00
#
_symmetry.space_group_name_H-M   'P 1'
#
loop_
_entity.id
_entity.type
_entity.pdbx_description
1 polymer ?
#
loop_
_entity_poly.entity_id
_entity_poly.type
_entity_poly.pdbx_seq_one_letter_code
_entity_poly.pdbx_strand_id
1 'polypeptide(L)'
;MRALLLTLPMVLTAHGDDHFVPEPYRSVASYSGVPPKILYAMALQESGRHMRGAWAPWPWTLNISGRSVYYDSRRAMFEALMAALGDGLMRIDIGPLQVNWHWQSQKLGSPWLSTDPIYNTKIGSQILWKHYQQTGDWWRAVGKYHRAADDPQHRLAAQAYSDRVKRRWDQL
;
A
#
# COMPACT_ATOMS: atom_id res chain seq x y z
N MET A 1 29.56 -17.92 -39.10
CA MET A 1 28.72 -16.96 -38.32
C MET A 1 27.56 -17.74 -37.71
N ARG A 2 27.58 -17.98 -36.39
CA ARG A 2 26.48 -18.63 -35.66
C ARG A 2 25.66 -17.53 -34.98
N ALA A 3 24.40 -17.38 -35.39
CA ALA A 3 23.49 -16.46 -34.78
C ALA A 3 23.05 -17.01 -33.40
N LEU A 4 23.34 -16.26 -32.32
CA LEU A 4 22.91 -16.54 -30.97
C LEU A 4 21.47 -16.02 -30.82
N LEU A 5 20.51 -16.91 -30.86
CA LEU A 5 19.11 -16.60 -30.54
C LEU A 5 19.00 -16.40 -29.02
N LEU A 6 18.90 -15.13 -28.59
CA LEU A 6 18.51 -14.78 -27.22
C LEU A 6 17.00 -15.06 -27.06
N THR A 7 16.67 -16.17 -26.43
CA THR A 7 15.32 -16.41 -25.95
C THR A 7 15.09 -15.57 -24.69
N LEU A 8 14.31 -14.48 -24.79
CA LEU A 8 13.76 -13.81 -23.61
C LEU A 8 12.82 -14.80 -22.89
N PRO A 9 12.96 -14.96 -21.57
CA PRO A 9 11.97 -15.71 -20.81
C PRO A 9 10.66 -14.91 -20.83
N MET A 10 9.65 -15.49 -21.44
CA MET A 10 8.26 -15.03 -21.36
C MET A 10 7.81 -15.23 -19.90
N VAL A 11 7.79 -14.16 -19.12
CA VAL A 11 7.17 -14.18 -17.78
C VAL A 11 5.69 -14.40 -18.00
N LEU A 12 5.26 -15.66 -17.85
CA LEU A 12 3.86 -16.01 -17.79
C LEU A 12 3.32 -15.40 -16.49
N THR A 13 2.75 -14.19 -16.57
CA THR A 13 1.94 -13.65 -15.50
C THR A 13 0.69 -14.53 -15.43
N ALA A 14 0.62 -15.39 -14.41
CA ALA A 14 -0.62 -16.06 -14.04
C ALA A 14 -1.62 -14.94 -13.68
N HIS A 15 -2.44 -14.54 -14.64
CA HIS A 15 -3.64 -13.76 -14.40
C HIS A 15 -4.65 -14.73 -13.78
N GLY A 16 -4.49 -14.97 -12.47
CA GLY A 16 -5.57 -15.50 -11.66
C GLY A 16 -6.76 -14.56 -11.78
N ASP A 17 -7.92 -15.10 -11.60
CA ASP A 17 -9.21 -14.42 -11.73
C ASP A 17 -9.33 -13.29 -10.70
N ASP A 18 -8.78 -12.10 -11.01
CA ASP A 18 -8.73 -10.92 -10.13
C ASP A 18 -10.03 -10.09 -10.16
N HIS A 19 -11.13 -10.68 -10.68
CA HIS A 19 -12.42 -9.98 -10.81
C HIS A 19 -13.01 -9.50 -9.47
N PHE A 20 -12.66 -10.14 -8.36
CA PHE A 20 -13.05 -9.71 -7.01
C PHE A 20 -12.25 -8.50 -6.50
N VAL A 21 -11.10 -8.17 -7.11
CA VAL A 21 -10.33 -6.97 -6.76
C VAL A 21 -10.98 -5.75 -7.41
N PRO A 22 -11.34 -4.70 -6.64
CA PRO A 22 -11.93 -3.50 -7.21
C PRO A 22 -11.06 -2.85 -8.28
N GLU A 23 -11.71 -2.30 -9.31
CA GLU A 23 -11.05 -1.74 -10.49
C GLU A 23 -9.93 -0.74 -10.15
N PRO A 24 -10.09 0.21 -9.21
CA PRO A 24 -9.02 1.16 -8.87
C PRO A 24 -7.70 0.49 -8.47
N TYR A 25 -7.76 -0.64 -7.76
CA TYR A 25 -6.57 -1.40 -7.37
C TYR A 25 -5.97 -2.18 -8.54
N ARG A 26 -6.81 -2.76 -9.41
CA ARG A 26 -6.35 -3.44 -10.64
C ARG A 26 -5.65 -2.46 -11.57
N SER A 27 -6.23 -1.27 -11.78
CA SER A 27 -5.64 -0.22 -12.59
C SER A 27 -4.26 0.23 -12.06
N VAL A 28 -4.14 0.52 -10.75
CA VAL A 28 -2.84 0.86 -10.16
C VAL A 28 -1.85 -0.28 -10.27
N ALA A 29 -2.27 -1.50 -10.03
CA ALA A 29 -1.44 -2.70 -10.10
C ALA A 29 -0.85 -2.91 -11.51
N SER A 30 -1.64 -2.69 -12.57
CA SER A 30 -1.18 -2.82 -13.96
C SER A 30 -0.03 -1.87 -14.31
N TYR A 31 0.01 -0.67 -13.71
CA TYR A 31 1.10 0.29 -13.90
C TYR A 31 2.33 0.01 -13.03
N SER A 32 2.13 -0.57 -11.87
CA SER A 32 3.21 -0.74 -10.88
C SER A 32 3.91 -2.10 -10.95
N GLY A 33 3.31 -3.09 -11.62
CA GLY A 33 3.78 -4.48 -11.64
C GLY A 33 3.54 -5.23 -10.32
N VAL A 34 2.81 -4.64 -9.38
CA VAL A 34 2.40 -5.30 -8.13
C VAL A 34 1.21 -6.20 -8.41
N PRO A 35 1.14 -7.45 -7.90
CA PRO A 35 -0.05 -8.28 -8.04
C PRO A 35 -1.30 -7.61 -7.44
N PRO A 36 -2.40 -7.48 -8.20
CA PRO A 36 -3.61 -6.74 -7.76
C PRO A 36 -4.16 -7.24 -6.43
N LYS A 37 -4.19 -8.56 -6.24
CA LYS A 37 -4.67 -9.20 -5.02
C LYS A 37 -3.84 -8.84 -3.80
N ILE A 38 -2.51 -8.75 -3.93
CA ILE A 38 -1.62 -8.32 -2.84
C ILE A 38 -1.88 -6.85 -2.50
N LEU A 39 -1.96 -5.98 -3.51
CA LEU A 39 -2.20 -4.55 -3.30
C LEU A 39 -3.53 -4.30 -2.57
N TYR A 40 -4.58 -5.02 -2.97
CA TYR A 40 -5.90 -4.90 -2.33
C TYR A 40 -5.91 -5.49 -0.91
N ALA A 41 -5.27 -6.64 -0.68
CA ALA A 41 -5.13 -7.23 0.66
C ALA A 41 -4.38 -6.29 1.62
N MET A 42 -3.35 -5.58 1.14
CA MET A 42 -2.67 -4.54 1.92
C MET A 42 -3.62 -3.40 2.26
N ALA A 43 -4.38 -2.87 1.31
CA ALA A 43 -5.34 -1.80 1.58
C ALA A 43 -6.42 -2.22 2.59
N LEU A 44 -6.90 -3.47 2.54
CA LEU A 44 -7.80 -4.05 3.54
C LEU A 44 -7.17 -4.11 4.93
N GLN A 45 -5.86 -4.38 5.02
CA GLN A 45 -5.13 -4.44 6.29
C GLN A 45 -4.84 -3.04 6.84
N GLU A 46 -4.51 -2.07 5.99
CA GLU A 46 -4.08 -0.72 6.39
C GLU A 46 -5.24 0.19 6.77
N SER A 47 -6.30 0.19 5.97
CA SER A 47 -7.40 1.13 6.12
C SER A 47 -8.78 0.48 6.16
N GLY A 48 -8.84 -0.85 6.28
CA GLY A 48 -10.10 -1.58 6.26
C GLY A 48 -11.02 -1.23 7.42
N ARG A 49 -12.32 -1.09 7.11
CA ARG A 49 -13.40 -0.96 8.08
C ARG A 49 -14.68 -1.64 7.59
N HIS A 50 -15.58 -1.96 8.52
CA HIS A 50 -16.90 -2.45 8.15
C HIS A 50 -17.75 -1.36 7.51
N MET A 51 -18.26 -1.66 6.30
CA MET A 51 -19.13 -0.79 5.53
C MET A 51 -20.28 -1.60 4.93
N ARG A 52 -21.51 -1.22 5.24
CA ARG A 52 -22.71 -1.84 4.62
C ARG A 52 -22.66 -3.39 4.57
N GLY A 53 -22.15 -4.00 5.64
CA GLY A 53 -22.06 -5.45 5.76
C GLY A 53 -20.80 -6.10 5.18
N ALA A 54 -19.88 -5.34 4.59
CA ALA A 54 -18.61 -5.84 4.06
C ALA A 54 -17.40 -5.14 4.69
N TRP A 55 -16.26 -5.82 4.74
CA TRP A 55 -14.98 -5.23 5.09
C TRP A 55 -14.33 -4.65 3.83
N ALA A 56 -14.06 -3.34 3.82
CA ALA A 56 -13.49 -2.66 2.67
C ALA A 56 -12.47 -1.59 3.09
N PRO A 57 -11.45 -1.26 2.26
CA PRO A 57 -10.55 -0.16 2.53
C PRO A 57 -11.30 1.16 2.55
N TRP A 58 -11.02 2.01 3.57
CA TRP A 58 -11.60 3.35 3.62
C TRP A 58 -10.65 4.35 2.97
N PRO A 59 -11.10 5.10 1.96
CA PRO A 59 -10.20 5.96 1.19
C PRO A 59 -9.68 7.16 1.97
N TRP A 60 -10.45 7.66 2.94
CA TRP A 60 -10.15 8.89 3.67
C TRP A 60 -9.87 8.60 5.14
N THR A 61 -8.69 8.02 5.39
CA THR A 61 -8.23 7.71 6.74
C THR A 61 -6.85 8.30 7.00
N LEU A 62 -6.65 8.79 8.22
CA LEU A 62 -5.35 9.18 8.76
C LEU A 62 -5.05 8.32 9.99
N ASN A 63 -3.78 7.98 10.17
CA ASN A 63 -3.29 7.55 11.48
C ASN A 63 -2.37 8.66 12.01
N ILE A 64 -2.80 9.33 13.06
CA ILE A 64 -2.06 10.41 13.70
C ILE A 64 -1.55 9.90 15.04
N SER A 65 -0.22 9.75 15.17
CA SER A 65 0.42 9.28 16.39
C SER A 65 -0.14 7.94 16.93
N GLY A 66 -0.43 6.99 16.02
CA GLY A 66 -0.96 5.65 16.37
C GLY A 66 -2.50 5.58 16.49
N ARG A 67 -3.20 6.68 16.31
CA ARG A 67 -4.67 6.74 16.37
C ARG A 67 -5.26 6.88 14.98
N SER A 68 -5.98 5.86 14.53
CA SER A 68 -6.70 5.87 13.24
C SER A 68 -7.98 6.70 13.34
N VAL A 69 -8.18 7.60 12.38
CA VAL A 69 -9.36 8.45 12.23
C VAL A 69 -9.89 8.32 10.80
N TYR A 70 -11.20 8.11 10.67
CA TYR A 70 -11.90 7.95 9.40
C TYR A 70 -12.76 9.20 9.14
N TYR A 71 -12.63 9.75 7.95
CA TYR A 71 -13.35 10.97 7.53
C TYR A 71 -14.42 10.63 6.49
N ASP A 72 -15.45 11.45 6.40
CA ASP A 72 -16.56 11.23 5.46
C ASP A 72 -16.27 11.76 4.06
N SER A 73 -15.19 12.55 3.90
CA SER A 73 -14.79 13.11 2.61
C SER A 73 -13.28 13.36 2.55
N ARG A 74 -12.77 13.43 1.31
CA ARG A 74 -11.38 13.85 1.05
C ARG A 74 -11.08 15.24 1.64
N ARG A 75 -12.04 16.16 1.56
CA ARG A 75 -11.89 17.52 2.07
C ARG A 75 -11.72 17.53 3.58
N ALA A 76 -12.59 16.82 4.31
CA ALA A 76 -12.50 16.71 5.77
C ALA A 76 -11.16 16.09 6.21
N MET A 77 -10.72 15.03 5.51
CA MET A 77 -9.40 14.42 5.74
C MET A 77 -8.25 15.41 5.48
N PHE A 78 -8.33 16.18 4.40
CA PHE A 78 -7.31 17.17 4.06
C PHE A 78 -7.23 18.28 5.11
N GLU A 79 -8.36 18.83 5.55
CA GLU A 79 -8.41 19.85 6.59
C GLU A 79 -7.81 19.36 7.90
N ALA A 80 -8.10 18.12 8.29
CA ALA A 80 -7.50 17.49 9.47
C ALA A 80 -5.99 17.24 9.31
N LEU A 81 -5.55 16.82 8.12
CA LEU A 81 -4.12 16.66 7.80
C LEU A 81 -3.39 18.01 7.92
N MET A 82 -3.96 19.07 7.36
CA MET A 82 -3.37 20.41 7.42
C MET A 82 -3.26 20.93 8.87
N ALA A 83 -4.30 20.72 9.68
CA ALA A 83 -4.27 21.06 11.10
C ALA A 83 -3.15 20.31 11.83
N ALA A 84 -3.08 18.98 11.66
CA ALA A 84 -2.05 18.17 12.28
C ALA A 84 -0.62 18.58 11.87
N LEU A 85 -0.41 18.88 10.59
CA LEU A 85 0.90 19.37 10.09
C LEU A 85 1.22 20.76 10.65
N GLY A 86 0.19 21.64 10.78
CA GLY A 86 0.34 22.96 11.42
C GLY A 86 0.74 22.87 12.89
N ASP A 87 0.28 21.84 13.60
CA ASP A 87 0.68 21.53 14.96
C ASP A 87 2.07 20.84 15.07
N GLY A 88 2.78 20.69 13.94
CA GLY A 88 4.10 20.08 13.88
C GLY A 88 4.09 18.54 13.93
N LEU A 89 2.93 17.91 13.82
CA LEU A 89 2.82 16.44 13.79
C LEU A 89 3.24 15.94 12.40
N MET A 90 4.37 15.25 12.32
CA MET A 90 4.91 14.75 11.05
C MET A 90 4.64 13.24 10.82
N ARG A 91 4.52 12.46 11.91
CA ARG A 91 4.29 11.00 11.81
C ARG A 91 2.81 10.72 11.61
N ILE A 92 2.37 10.92 10.36
CA ILE A 92 0.99 10.74 9.93
C ILE A 92 0.98 9.72 8.80
N ASP A 93 0.22 8.64 8.95
CA ASP A 93 -0.04 7.69 7.87
C ASP A 93 -1.33 8.09 7.16
N ILE A 94 -1.30 8.08 5.83
CA ILE A 94 -2.32 8.70 4.98
C ILE A 94 -2.92 7.69 4.00
N GLY A 95 -4.26 7.66 3.94
CA GLY A 95 -5.03 7.06 2.86
C GLY A 95 -5.09 5.53 2.86
N PRO A 96 -5.50 4.93 1.72
CA PRO A 96 -5.78 3.50 1.63
C PRO A 96 -4.59 2.60 2.00
N LEU A 97 -3.38 3.00 1.66
CA LEU A 97 -2.16 2.24 1.96
C LEU A 97 -1.35 2.81 3.12
N GLN A 98 -1.91 3.75 3.89
CA GLN A 98 -1.29 4.34 5.08
C GLN A 98 0.16 4.77 4.82
N VAL A 99 0.37 5.51 3.70
CA VAL A 99 1.69 6.01 3.34
C VAL A 99 2.11 7.10 4.32
N ASN A 100 3.24 6.90 5.00
CA ASN A 100 3.70 7.79 6.07
C ASN A 100 4.26 9.11 5.51
N TRP A 101 3.72 10.25 5.97
CA TRP A 101 4.11 11.59 5.55
C TRP A 101 5.57 11.91 5.89
N HIS A 102 6.02 11.59 7.09
CA HIS A 102 7.39 11.90 7.54
C HIS A 102 8.45 11.32 6.60
N TRP A 103 8.27 10.08 6.16
CA TRP A 103 9.25 9.37 5.35
C TRP A 103 9.05 9.53 3.83
N GLN A 104 7.85 9.87 3.39
CA GLN A 104 7.47 9.82 1.98
C GLN A 104 6.90 11.13 1.44
N SER A 105 7.01 12.25 2.18
CA SER A 105 6.45 13.55 1.78
C SER A 105 6.92 14.00 0.39
N GLN A 106 8.18 13.76 0.04
CA GLN A 106 8.70 14.07 -1.29
C GLN A 106 7.97 13.31 -2.42
N LYS A 107 7.60 12.03 -2.18
CA LYS A 107 6.84 11.22 -3.15
C LYS A 107 5.36 11.55 -3.12
N LEU A 108 4.83 11.83 -1.95
CA LEU A 108 3.44 12.26 -1.77
C LEU A 108 3.16 13.65 -2.35
N GLY A 109 4.21 14.45 -2.58
CA GLY A 109 4.14 15.78 -3.18
C GLY A 109 3.50 16.80 -2.24
N SER A 110 2.23 17.13 -2.45
CA SER A 110 1.51 18.06 -1.57
C SER A 110 0.56 17.32 -0.61
N PRO A 111 0.17 17.95 0.52
CA PRO A 111 -0.88 17.39 1.39
C PRO A 111 -2.18 17.10 0.64
N TRP A 112 -2.57 17.96 -0.30
CA TRP A 112 -3.75 17.71 -1.12
C TRP A 112 -3.63 16.48 -2.02
N LEU A 113 -2.49 16.29 -2.69
CA LEU A 113 -2.26 15.09 -3.51
C LEU A 113 -2.23 13.82 -2.66
N SER A 114 -1.61 13.87 -1.48
CA SER A 114 -1.50 12.72 -0.58
C SER A 114 -2.85 12.17 -0.13
N THR A 115 -3.91 13.02 -0.10
CA THR A 115 -5.28 12.60 0.26
C THR A 115 -6.08 12.02 -0.91
N ASP A 116 -5.55 12.05 -2.13
CA ASP A 116 -6.20 11.37 -3.25
C ASP A 116 -6.00 9.85 -3.14
N PRO A 117 -7.07 9.05 -3.09
CA PRO A 117 -6.96 7.62 -2.82
C PRO A 117 -6.23 6.86 -3.93
N ILE A 118 -6.41 7.25 -5.19
CA ILE A 118 -5.73 6.61 -6.34
C ILE A 118 -4.24 6.98 -6.32
N TYR A 119 -3.94 8.25 -6.13
CA TYR A 119 -2.56 8.73 -6.04
C TYR A 119 -1.82 8.10 -4.86
N ASN A 120 -2.45 8.05 -3.68
CA ASN A 120 -1.91 7.39 -2.49
C ASN A 120 -1.62 5.91 -2.73
N THR A 121 -2.58 5.19 -3.33
CA THR A 121 -2.41 3.77 -3.71
C THR A 121 -1.25 3.59 -4.69
N LYS A 122 -1.08 4.50 -5.66
CA LYS A 122 0.04 4.48 -6.60
C LYS A 122 1.39 4.67 -5.89
N ILE A 123 1.49 5.63 -4.97
CA ILE A 123 2.73 5.84 -4.19
C ILE A 123 3.04 4.62 -3.32
N GLY A 124 2.04 4.07 -2.63
CA GLY A 124 2.21 2.85 -1.82
C GLY A 124 2.65 1.65 -2.66
N SER A 125 2.07 1.47 -3.86
CA SER A 125 2.48 0.39 -4.77
C SER A 125 3.94 0.54 -5.25
N GLN A 126 4.41 1.75 -5.51
CA GLN A 126 5.81 2.01 -5.87
C GLN A 126 6.77 1.69 -4.72
N ILE A 127 6.38 1.98 -3.47
CA ILE A 127 7.15 1.62 -2.28
C ILE A 127 7.24 0.10 -2.16
N LEU A 128 6.12 -0.60 -2.31
CA LEU A 128 6.07 -2.06 -2.28
C LEU A 128 6.93 -2.68 -3.38
N TRP A 129 6.81 -2.19 -4.62
CA TRP A 129 7.62 -2.63 -5.75
C TRP A 129 9.13 -2.49 -5.49
N LYS A 130 9.55 -1.34 -4.92
CA LYS A 130 10.96 -1.15 -4.53
C LYS A 130 11.43 -2.21 -3.54
N HIS A 131 10.62 -2.60 -2.56
CA HIS A 131 10.95 -3.67 -1.63
C HIS A 131 10.97 -5.04 -2.31
N TYR A 132 10.08 -5.29 -3.28
CA TYR A 132 10.12 -6.52 -4.07
C TYR A 132 11.41 -6.62 -4.90
N GLN A 133 11.84 -5.55 -5.53
CA GLN A 133 13.13 -5.53 -6.26
C GLN A 133 14.33 -5.87 -5.38
N GLN A 134 14.27 -5.55 -4.09
CA GLN A 134 15.34 -5.86 -3.12
C GLN A 134 15.29 -7.29 -2.60
N THR A 135 14.08 -7.88 -2.51
CA THR A 135 13.88 -9.16 -1.83
C THR A 135 13.62 -10.33 -2.76
N GLY A 136 13.12 -10.07 -3.98
CA GLY A 136 12.65 -11.09 -4.93
C GLY A 136 11.41 -11.86 -4.46
N ASP A 137 10.82 -11.49 -3.33
CA ASP A 137 9.69 -12.18 -2.69
C ASP A 137 8.63 -11.19 -2.23
N TRP A 138 7.38 -11.40 -2.65
CA TRP A 138 6.28 -10.48 -2.35
C TRP A 138 5.95 -10.41 -0.87
N TRP A 139 5.98 -11.53 -0.15
CA TRP A 139 5.62 -11.53 1.27
C TRP A 139 6.71 -10.89 2.13
N ARG A 140 7.97 -11.04 1.74
CA ARG A 140 9.08 -10.28 2.35
C ARG A 140 8.96 -8.78 2.03
N ALA A 141 8.60 -8.43 0.79
CA ALA A 141 8.37 -7.04 0.39
C ALA A 141 7.22 -6.40 1.19
N VAL A 142 6.10 -7.11 1.35
CA VAL A 142 4.97 -6.72 2.22
C VAL A 142 5.43 -6.48 3.65
N GLY A 143 6.23 -7.38 4.21
CA GLY A 143 6.80 -7.18 5.55
C GLY A 143 7.66 -5.92 5.64
N LYS A 144 8.55 -5.70 4.66
CA LYS A 144 9.43 -4.51 4.59
C LYS A 144 8.66 -3.20 4.37
N TYR A 145 7.51 -3.25 3.73
CA TYR A 145 6.63 -2.08 3.61
C TYR A 145 6.27 -1.51 5.00
N HIS A 146 5.95 -2.37 5.94
CA HIS A 146 5.61 -1.98 7.31
C HIS A 146 6.85 -1.70 8.18
N ARG A 147 7.92 -2.49 8.05
CA ARG A 147 9.18 -2.34 8.80
C ARG A 147 10.36 -2.67 7.89
N ALA A 148 11.02 -1.63 7.40
CA ALA A 148 12.11 -1.77 6.44
C ALA A 148 13.44 -2.23 7.07
N ALA A 149 13.68 -1.95 8.37
CA ALA A 149 14.90 -2.31 9.07
C ALA A 149 15.03 -3.84 9.25
N ASP A 150 16.28 -4.31 9.29
CA ASP A 150 16.59 -5.75 9.25
C ASP A 150 17.09 -6.31 10.60
N ASP A 151 17.05 -5.54 11.70
CA ASP A 151 17.34 -6.07 13.02
C ASP A 151 16.27 -7.08 13.49
N PRO A 152 16.57 -7.93 14.50
CA PRO A 152 15.66 -9.02 14.89
C PRO A 152 14.26 -8.56 15.26
N GLN A 153 14.12 -7.43 15.99
CA GLN A 153 12.83 -6.93 16.43
C GLN A 153 11.98 -6.45 15.25
N HIS A 154 12.60 -5.71 14.31
CA HIS A 154 11.90 -5.24 13.11
C HIS A 154 11.54 -6.38 12.16
N ARG A 155 12.39 -7.43 12.04
CA ARG A 155 12.04 -8.63 11.25
C ARG A 155 10.83 -9.36 11.80
N LEU A 156 10.70 -9.51 13.11
CA LEU A 156 9.52 -10.12 13.74
C LEU A 156 8.25 -9.29 13.46
N ALA A 157 8.34 -7.97 13.59
CA ALA A 157 7.22 -7.08 13.29
C ALA A 157 6.83 -7.12 11.80
N ALA A 158 7.82 -7.15 10.89
CA ALA A 158 7.61 -7.28 9.46
C ALA A 158 6.92 -8.61 9.11
N GLN A 159 7.37 -9.74 9.70
CA GLN A 159 6.74 -11.04 9.48
C GLN A 159 5.30 -11.05 9.99
N ALA A 160 5.06 -10.59 11.21
CA ALA A 160 3.71 -10.52 11.78
C ALA A 160 2.75 -9.66 10.95
N TYR A 161 3.25 -8.58 10.34
CA TYR A 161 2.47 -7.77 9.41
C TYR A 161 2.17 -8.53 8.11
N SER A 162 3.19 -9.13 7.49
CA SER A 162 3.04 -9.96 6.29
C SER A 162 1.99 -11.06 6.48
N ASP A 163 2.02 -11.75 7.62
CA ASP A 163 1.04 -12.79 7.96
C ASP A 163 -0.40 -12.23 8.09
N ARG A 164 -0.55 -11.00 8.61
CA ARG A 164 -1.88 -10.33 8.64
C ARG A 164 -2.39 -10.04 7.23
N VAL A 165 -1.55 -9.50 6.35
CA VAL A 165 -1.91 -9.24 4.96
C VAL A 165 -2.22 -10.53 4.22
N LYS A 166 -1.44 -11.60 4.47
CA LYS A 166 -1.68 -12.91 3.87
C LYS A 166 -3.05 -13.48 4.26
N ARG A 167 -3.44 -13.35 5.53
CA ARG A 167 -4.80 -13.74 5.95
C ARG A 167 -5.90 -12.96 5.22
N ARG A 168 -5.70 -11.66 4.91
CA ARG A 168 -6.64 -10.89 4.07
C ARG A 168 -6.65 -11.42 2.65
N TRP A 169 -5.49 -11.73 2.11
CA TRP A 169 -5.32 -12.30 0.78
C TRP A 169 -6.00 -13.66 0.64
N ASP A 170 -5.91 -14.54 1.66
CA ASP A 170 -6.53 -15.87 1.68
C ASP A 170 -8.07 -15.79 1.72
N GLN A 171 -8.64 -14.68 2.19
CA GLN A 171 -10.09 -14.43 2.28
C GLN A 171 -10.70 -13.84 1.00
N LEU A 172 -9.89 -13.46 0.03
CA LEU A 172 -10.28 -12.95 -1.27
C LEU A 172 -10.34 -14.08 -2.31
#